data_07d720953ced6d3c38b39324cb515d8f
#
_entry.id   07d720953ced6d3c38b39324cb515d8f
#
_cell.length_a   1.000
_cell.length_b   1.000
_cell.length_c   1.000
_cell.angle_alpha   90.00
_cell.angle_beta   90.00
_cell.angle_gamma   90.00
#
_symmetry.space_group_name_H-M   'P 1'
#
loop_
_entity.id
_entity.type
_entity.pdbx_description
1 polymer ?
#
loop_
_entity_poly.entity_id
_entity_poly.type
_entity_poly.pdbx_seq_one_letter_code
_entity_poly.pdbx_strand_id
1 'polypeptide(L)'
;MNSEKIVFLAIVTLIIVIPTANAEVSIAEKAEQKSVGITINSIGEVHVKQMIKFSNMPTQIELVNGTISNLKITNQVGEEKQHGVIGENNVLILPSNEDTIVEYDLKDALFLRDNMWTWSFRYLEDTSFIL
;
A
#
# COMPACT_ATOMS: atom_id res chain seq x y z
N MET A 1 55.47 18.63 -5.10
CA MET A 1 54.00 18.58 -5.01
C MET A 1 53.60 19.45 -3.86
N ASN A 2 52.77 20.47 -4.10
CA ASN A 2 52.40 21.42 -3.07
C ASN A 2 51.40 20.79 -2.14
N SER A 3 51.48 21.07 -0.83
CA SER A 3 50.57 20.56 0.20
C SER A 3 49.11 20.88 -0.10
N GLU A 4 48.83 21.99 -0.75
CA GLU A 4 47.48 22.40 -1.17
C GLU A 4 46.83 21.42 -2.18
N LYS A 5 47.63 20.87 -3.12
CA LYS A 5 47.15 19.87 -4.09
C LYS A 5 46.86 18.53 -3.43
N ILE A 6 47.62 18.16 -2.41
CA ILE A 6 47.42 16.93 -1.64
C ILE A 6 46.10 17.03 -0.81
N VAL A 7 45.85 18.19 -0.19
CA VAL A 7 44.62 18.45 0.58
C VAL A 7 43.39 18.41 -0.34
N PHE A 8 43.48 19.03 -1.52
CA PHE A 8 42.40 19.02 -2.51
C PHE A 8 42.08 17.60 -3.01
N LEU A 9 43.13 16.80 -3.30
CA LEU A 9 42.97 15.42 -3.71
C LEU A 9 42.33 14.55 -2.60
N ALA A 10 42.71 14.77 -1.33
CA ALA A 10 42.12 14.07 -0.19
C ALA A 10 40.62 14.40 0.00
N ILE A 11 40.23 15.66 -0.19
CA ILE A 11 38.81 16.09 -0.12
C ILE A 11 37.98 15.46 -1.25
N VAL A 12 38.49 15.45 -2.48
CA VAL A 12 37.82 14.83 -3.62
C VAL A 12 37.68 13.32 -3.44
N THR A 13 38.70 12.66 -2.89
CA THR A 13 38.65 11.23 -2.59
C THR A 13 37.65 10.91 -1.49
N LEU A 14 37.51 11.77 -0.49
CA LEU A 14 36.53 11.62 0.58
C LEU A 14 35.07 11.73 0.06
N ILE A 15 34.82 12.61 -0.91
CA ILE A 15 33.50 12.77 -1.55
C ILE A 15 33.12 11.53 -2.37
N ILE A 16 34.08 10.85 -3.02
CA ILE A 16 33.85 9.65 -3.81
C ILE A 16 33.54 8.42 -2.93
N VAL A 17 33.99 8.42 -1.67
CA VAL A 17 33.82 7.31 -0.73
C VAL A 17 32.56 7.44 0.14
N ILE A 18 31.74 8.49 -0.03
CA ILE A 18 30.42 8.55 0.61
C ILE A 18 29.56 7.44 0.01
N PRO A 19 29.25 6.34 0.74
CA PRO A 19 28.35 5.33 0.23
C PRO A 19 27.00 6.02 0.02
N THR A 20 26.47 5.93 -1.18
CA THR A 20 25.06 6.23 -1.42
C THR A 20 24.27 5.15 -0.70
N ALA A 21 23.98 5.38 0.57
CA ALA A 21 23.04 4.57 1.28
C ALA A 21 21.68 4.81 0.63
N ASN A 22 21.24 3.86 -0.19
CA ASN A 22 19.84 3.75 -0.58
C ASN A 22 19.06 3.34 0.69
N ALA A 23 18.84 4.31 1.57
CA ALA A 23 17.88 4.14 2.64
C ALA A 23 16.51 4.13 1.96
N GLU A 24 15.87 2.99 1.90
CA GLU A 24 14.43 2.93 1.70
C GLU A 24 13.79 3.67 2.87
N VAL A 25 13.38 4.90 2.61
CA VAL A 25 12.63 5.66 3.59
C VAL A 25 11.24 5.05 3.63
N SER A 26 11.01 4.15 4.57
CA SER A 26 9.66 3.73 4.91
C SER A 26 8.92 4.91 5.52
N ILE A 27 7.96 5.46 4.79
CA ILE A 27 7.17 6.62 5.22
C ILE A 27 6.24 6.25 6.38
N ALA A 28 5.84 4.98 6.47
CA ALA A 28 4.93 4.47 7.48
C ALA A 28 5.15 2.98 7.73
N GLU A 29 4.82 2.53 8.91
CA GLU A 29 4.79 1.11 9.23
C GLU A 29 3.64 0.41 8.51
N LYS A 30 3.78 -0.90 8.30
CA LYS A 30 2.74 -1.72 7.73
C LYS A 30 1.55 -1.80 8.68
N ALA A 31 0.36 -1.54 8.18
CA ALA A 31 -0.87 -1.63 8.95
C ALA A 31 -1.21 -3.09 9.32
N GLU A 32 -1.79 -3.29 10.49
CA GLU A 32 -2.38 -4.57 10.87
C GLU A 32 -3.78 -4.68 10.26
N GLN A 33 -3.98 -5.64 9.37
CA GLN A 33 -5.25 -5.90 8.74
C GLN A 33 -6.06 -6.92 9.54
N LYS A 34 -7.27 -6.56 9.92
CA LYS A 34 -8.19 -7.44 10.66
C LYS A 34 -8.94 -8.40 9.76
N SER A 35 -9.39 -7.92 8.61
CA SER A 35 -10.14 -8.75 7.65
C SER A 35 -10.10 -8.17 6.24
N VAL A 36 -10.32 -9.04 5.27
CA VAL A 36 -10.59 -8.68 3.87
C VAL A 36 -11.87 -9.38 3.44
N GLY A 37 -12.86 -8.60 3.04
CA GLY A 37 -14.08 -9.09 2.42
C GLY A 37 -14.03 -8.81 0.92
N ILE A 38 -14.36 -9.83 0.13
CA ILE A 38 -14.41 -9.72 -1.33
C ILE A 38 -15.79 -10.17 -1.79
N THR A 39 -16.47 -9.30 -2.52
CA THR A 39 -17.78 -9.57 -3.09
C THR A 39 -17.70 -9.55 -4.61
N ILE A 40 -18.19 -10.59 -5.23
CA ILE A 40 -18.28 -10.70 -6.70
C ILE A 40 -19.76 -10.76 -7.06
N ASN A 41 -20.22 -9.83 -7.88
CA ASN A 41 -21.59 -9.83 -8.34
C ASN A 41 -21.78 -10.70 -9.60
N SER A 42 -23.03 -10.88 -10.01
CA SER A 42 -23.39 -11.74 -11.17
C SER A 42 -22.87 -11.26 -12.52
N ILE A 43 -22.44 -10.00 -12.62
CA ILE A 43 -21.86 -9.42 -13.84
C ILE A 43 -20.32 -9.36 -13.78
N GLY A 44 -19.71 -9.93 -12.77
CA GLY A 44 -18.26 -10.03 -12.63
C GLY A 44 -17.57 -8.80 -12.06
N GLU A 45 -18.29 -7.89 -11.44
CA GLU A 45 -17.69 -6.78 -10.69
C GLU A 45 -17.19 -7.27 -9.33
N VAL A 46 -15.99 -6.84 -8.97
CA VAL A 46 -15.33 -7.21 -7.71
C VAL A 46 -15.26 -6.00 -6.80
N HIS A 47 -15.84 -6.14 -5.61
CA HIS A 47 -15.76 -5.15 -4.55
C HIS A 47 -14.94 -5.69 -3.38
N VAL A 48 -13.98 -4.90 -2.91
CA VAL A 48 -13.08 -5.26 -1.81
C VAL A 48 -13.31 -4.33 -0.63
N LYS A 49 -13.39 -4.92 0.56
CA LYS A 49 -13.48 -4.21 1.83
C LYS A 49 -12.43 -4.74 2.79
N GLN A 50 -11.47 -3.89 3.13
CA GLN A 50 -10.41 -4.20 4.08
C GLN A 50 -10.67 -3.47 5.40
N MET A 51 -10.62 -4.18 6.51
CA MET A 51 -10.70 -3.58 7.84
C MET A 51 -9.31 -3.52 8.46
N ILE A 52 -8.89 -2.32 8.79
CA ILE A 52 -7.55 -2.00 9.28
C ILE A 52 -7.64 -1.59 10.74
N LYS A 53 -6.83 -2.22 11.57
CA LYS A 53 -6.73 -1.88 13.00
C LYS A 53 -6.22 -0.46 13.16
N PHE A 54 -6.77 0.25 14.13
CA PHE A 54 -6.30 1.59 14.46
C PHE A 54 -4.83 1.59 14.93
N SER A 55 -4.16 2.69 14.68
CA SER A 55 -2.80 2.96 15.17
C SER A 55 -2.68 4.43 15.54
N ASN A 56 -1.91 4.72 16.55
CA ASN A 56 -1.53 6.09 16.92
C ASN A 56 -0.36 6.64 16.10
N MET A 57 0.15 5.83 15.16
CA MET A 57 1.18 6.21 14.20
C MET A 57 0.65 6.07 12.78
N PRO A 58 1.21 6.81 11.80
CA PRO A 58 0.87 6.59 10.40
C PRO A 58 1.17 5.14 9.98
N THR A 59 0.25 4.51 9.28
CA THR A 59 0.40 3.16 8.76
C THR A 59 0.09 3.12 7.26
N GLN A 60 0.58 2.10 6.58
CA GLN A 60 0.28 1.87 5.16
C GLN A 60 -0.31 0.49 4.96
N ILE A 61 -1.24 0.38 4.03
CA ILE A 61 -1.84 -0.88 3.61
C ILE A 61 -1.68 -1.07 2.11
N GLU A 62 -1.32 -2.27 1.72
CA GLU A 62 -1.32 -2.67 0.33
C GLU A 62 -2.72 -3.12 -0.08
N LEU A 63 -3.20 -2.58 -1.20
CA LEU A 63 -4.47 -2.95 -1.79
C LEU A 63 -4.31 -4.22 -2.63
N VAL A 64 -5.39 -4.98 -2.76
CA VAL A 64 -5.41 -6.16 -3.65
C VAL A 64 -5.04 -5.72 -5.07
N ASN A 65 -4.15 -6.48 -5.69
CA ASN A 65 -3.63 -6.16 -7.00
C ASN A 65 -4.71 -6.13 -8.08
N GLY A 66 -4.71 -5.10 -8.90
CA GLY A 66 -5.67 -4.89 -9.97
C GLY A 66 -5.86 -3.41 -10.30
N THR A 67 -6.74 -3.11 -11.24
CA THR A 67 -7.11 -1.73 -11.55
C THR A 67 -8.14 -1.22 -10.54
N ILE A 68 -7.71 -0.34 -9.66
CA ILE A 68 -8.52 0.16 -8.56
C ILE A 68 -9.37 1.35 -9.00
N SER A 69 -10.62 1.33 -8.60
CA SER A 69 -11.57 2.44 -8.78
C SER A 69 -12.44 2.60 -7.53
N ASN A 70 -13.08 3.75 -7.40
CA ASN A 70 -14.00 4.06 -6.30
C ASN A 70 -13.40 3.85 -4.91
N LEU A 71 -12.12 4.19 -4.74
CA LEU A 71 -11.44 4.08 -3.46
C LEU A 71 -12.09 5.01 -2.42
N LYS A 72 -12.51 4.43 -1.31
CA LYS A 72 -13.15 5.11 -0.20
C LYS A 72 -12.54 4.64 1.12
N ILE A 73 -12.18 5.58 1.96
CA ILE A 73 -11.58 5.31 3.27
C ILE A 73 -12.43 5.98 4.33
N THR A 74 -12.99 5.18 5.22
CA THR A 74 -13.96 5.61 6.21
C THR A 74 -13.64 5.04 7.60
N ASN A 75 -14.28 5.60 8.61
CA ASN A 75 -14.41 4.96 9.91
C ASN A 75 -15.55 3.93 9.90
N GLN A 76 -15.83 3.30 11.05
CA GLN A 76 -16.87 2.28 11.17
C GLN A 76 -18.30 2.82 11.03
N VAL A 77 -18.50 4.12 11.21
CA VAL A 77 -19.80 4.79 11.03
C VAL A 77 -19.98 5.40 9.63
N GLY A 78 -19.01 5.22 8.74
CA GLY A 78 -19.09 5.65 7.34
C GLY A 78 -18.61 7.08 7.07
N GLU A 79 -18.00 7.74 8.03
CA GLU A 79 -17.41 9.06 7.82
C GLU A 79 -16.06 8.95 7.09
N GLU A 80 -15.85 9.79 6.09
CA GLU A 80 -14.61 9.80 5.33
C GLU A 80 -13.42 10.22 6.19
N LYS A 81 -12.30 9.51 6.01
CA LYS A 81 -11.04 9.79 6.67
C LYS A 81 -10.03 10.34 5.68
N GLN A 82 -9.21 11.28 6.14
CA GLN A 82 -8.06 11.73 5.37
C GLN A 82 -7.06 10.59 5.20
N HIS A 83 -6.55 10.45 4.00
CA HIS A 83 -5.59 9.43 3.62
C HIS A 83 -4.64 9.94 2.54
N GLY A 84 -3.58 9.21 2.30
CA GLY A 84 -2.67 9.41 1.17
C GLY A 84 -2.65 8.18 0.27
N VAL A 85 -2.25 8.37 -0.98
CA VAL A 85 -1.98 7.27 -1.91
C VAL A 85 -0.49 7.25 -2.17
N ILE A 86 0.12 6.08 -2.01
CA ILE A 86 1.55 5.88 -2.22
C ILE A 86 1.72 4.88 -3.37
N GLY A 87 2.31 5.36 -4.48
CA GLY A 87 2.45 4.52 -5.67
C GLY A 87 1.08 4.13 -6.25
N GLU A 88 1.00 2.92 -6.77
CA GLU A 88 -0.22 2.45 -7.45
C GLU A 88 -1.18 1.70 -6.51
N ASN A 89 -0.65 1.00 -5.50
CA ASN A 89 -1.43 0.03 -4.72
C ASN A 89 -1.34 0.22 -3.19
N ASN A 90 -0.74 1.29 -2.70
CA ASN A 90 -0.61 1.51 -1.27
C ASN A 90 -1.39 2.74 -0.81
N VAL A 91 -2.02 2.62 0.33
CA VAL A 91 -2.74 3.71 1.00
C VAL A 91 -2.08 4.01 2.33
N LEU A 92 -1.80 5.29 2.55
CA LEU A 92 -1.36 5.82 3.83
C LEU A 92 -2.57 6.13 4.69
N ILE A 93 -2.63 5.53 5.88
CA ILE A 93 -3.67 5.75 6.87
C ILE A 93 -3.10 6.61 8.00
N LEU A 94 -3.74 7.72 8.26
CA LEU A 94 -3.33 8.64 9.31
C LEU A 94 -3.63 8.07 10.71
N PRO A 95 -2.91 8.52 11.75
CA PRO A 95 -3.15 8.11 13.12
C PRO A 95 -4.62 8.28 13.52
N SER A 96 -5.16 7.30 14.21
CA SER A 96 -6.56 7.28 14.63
C SER A 96 -6.71 6.41 15.87
N ASN A 97 -7.78 6.62 16.63
CA ASN A 97 -8.18 5.80 17.76
C ASN A 97 -9.30 4.80 17.43
N GLU A 98 -9.69 4.72 16.18
CA GLU A 98 -10.73 3.81 15.68
C GLU A 98 -10.29 3.13 14.38
N ASP A 99 -10.80 1.92 14.15
CA ASP A 99 -10.47 1.14 12.96
C ASP A 99 -10.88 1.87 11.68
N THR A 100 -10.12 1.61 10.63
CA THR A 100 -10.34 2.20 9.31
C THR A 100 -10.86 1.15 8.35
N ILE A 101 -11.84 1.52 7.54
CA ILE A 101 -12.39 0.70 6.47
C ILE A 101 -11.90 1.26 5.15
N VAL A 102 -11.27 0.40 4.35
CA VAL A 102 -10.81 0.71 2.99
C VAL A 102 -11.65 -0.09 2.02
N GLU A 103 -12.43 0.59 1.19
CA GLU A 103 -13.29 -0.03 0.17
C GLU A 103 -12.91 0.45 -1.21
N TYR A 104 -12.96 -0.44 -2.19
CA TYR A 104 -12.68 -0.14 -3.58
C TYR A 104 -13.22 -1.23 -4.50
N ASP A 105 -13.34 -0.88 -5.77
CA ASP A 105 -13.69 -1.82 -6.83
C ASP A 105 -12.44 -2.19 -7.63
N LEU A 106 -12.36 -3.46 -8.02
CA LEU A 106 -11.34 -3.95 -8.94
C LEU A 106 -11.96 -4.15 -10.32
N LYS A 107 -11.39 -3.45 -11.30
CA LYS A 107 -11.66 -3.67 -12.72
C LYS A 107 -10.70 -4.72 -13.26
N ASP A 108 -11.16 -5.48 -14.23
CA ASP A 108 -10.35 -6.48 -14.94
C ASP A 108 -9.73 -7.56 -14.03
N ALA A 109 -10.34 -7.80 -12.88
CA ALA A 109 -9.90 -8.83 -11.93
C ALA A 109 -10.42 -10.23 -12.31
N LEU A 110 -11.52 -10.31 -13.05
CA LEU A 110 -12.15 -11.53 -13.47
C LEU A 110 -12.01 -11.73 -14.98
N PHE A 111 -11.68 -12.94 -15.38
CA PHE A 111 -11.59 -13.36 -16.77
C PHE A 111 -12.63 -14.44 -17.05
N LEU A 112 -13.47 -14.21 -18.05
CA LEU A 112 -14.40 -15.22 -18.54
C LEU A 112 -13.70 -16.06 -19.60
N ARG A 113 -13.55 -17.35 -19.33
CA ARG A 113 -13.02 -18.34 -20.25
C ARG A 113 -13.89 -19.59 -20.24
N ASP A 114 -14.34 -20.04 -21.40
CA ASP A 114 -15.16 -21.25 -21.55
C ASP A 114 -16.39 -21.29 -20.62
N ASN A 115 -17.12 -20.17 -20.50
CA ASN A 115 -18.24 -19.98 -19.57
C ASN A 115 -17.86 -20.08 -18.07
N MET A 116 -16.59 -20.03 -17.74
CA MET A 116 -16.13 -20.05 -16.37
C MET A 116 -15.43 -18.72 -16.01
N TRP A 117 -15.88 -18.08 -14.95
CA TRP A 117 -15.21 -16.93 -14.41
C TRP A 117 -13.98 -17.39 -13.62
N THR A 118 -12.83 -16.86 -13.99
CA THR A 118 -11.57 -17.12 -13.30
C THR A 118 -11.09 -15.83 -12.68
N TRP A 119 -10.79 -15.89 -11.40
CA TRP A 119 -10.14 -14.82 -10.65
C TRP A 119 -8.82 -15.34 -10.12
N SER A 120 -7.77 -14.56 -10.35
CA SER A 120 -6.45 -14.83 -9.81
C SER A 120 -5.98 -13.58 -9.08
N PHE A 121 -5.76 -13.70 -7.79
CA PHE A 121 -5.18 -12.63 -7.02
C PHE A 121 -4.00 -13.14 -6.18
N ARG A 122 -3.08 -12.26 -5.90
CA ARG A 122 -1.97 -12.52 -5.01
C ARG A 122 -2.01 -11.53 -3.87
N TYR A 123 -2.06 -12.05 -2.67
CA TYR A 123 -1.99 -11.27 -1.45
C TYR A 123 -0.82 -11.77 -0.60
N LEU A 124 0.00 -10.86 -0.12
CA LEU A 124 1.27 -11.18 0.52
C LEU A 124 1.17 -11.37 2.03
N GLU A 125 -0.01 -11.23 2.60
CA GLU A 125 -0.22 -11.31 4.05
C GLU A 125 -1.10 -12.49 4.44
N ASP A 126 -0.75 -13.09 5.59
CA ASP A 126 -1.64 -14.01 6.26
C ASP A 126 -2.85 -13.25 6.78
N THR A 127 -3.98 -13.48 6.15
CA THR A 127 -5.21 -12.75 6.46
C THR A 127 -6.42 -13.67 6.32
N SER A 128 -7.44 -13.40 7.11
CA SER A 128 -8.72 -14.10 6.97
C SER A 128 -9.52 -13.48 5.83
N PHE A 129 -9.94 -14.30 4.87
CA PHE A 129 -10.81 -13.89 3.78
C PHE A 129 -12.26 -14.31 4.07
N ILE A 130 -13.18 -13.41 3.74
CA ILE A 130 -14.61 -13.68 3.71
C ILE A 130 -15.05 -13.48 2.25
N LEU A 131 -15.55 -14.56 1.66
CA LEU A 131 -16.10 -14.57 0.29
C LEU A 131 -17.61 -14.58 0.35
#